data_df6ed0e99a85b37c868ab3c767f13c70
#
_entry.id   df6ed0e99a85b37c868ab3c767f13c70
#
_cell.length_a   1.000
_cell.length_b   1.000
_cell.length_c   1.000
_cell.angle_alpha   90.00
_cell.angle_beta   90.00
_cell.angle_gamma   90.00
#
_symmetry.space_group_name_H-M   'P 1'
#
loop_
_entity.id
_entity.type
_entity.pdbx_description
1 polymer ?
#
loop_
_entity_poly.entity_id
_entity_poly.type
_entity_poly.pdbx_seq_one_letter_code
_entity_poly.pdbx_strand_id
1 'polypeptide(L)'
;LIIIEAMIPFFVSFEGRKPKVRDIVILAVMCALGGTGRAAFFMLPNFSPTMAIVIISGVAFGCEGGFVVGAMSMFVSNFLMGQGPWTPWQMFAMGLVGFMAGLFFSKSGVRTKNTTKLGLCIFGALICILIYGGIMNPASVIIWQPAVNRSMIIASYVTGFPFDVVHGTATVIFLWLLARPFLEKLDRVRIKYGVL
;
A
#
# COMPACT_ATOMS: atom_id res chain seq x y z
N LEU A 1 -18.20 -3.58 9.25
CA LEU A 1 -18.31 -5.01 8.95
C LEU A 1 -17.98 -5.28 7.47
N ILE A 2 -18.68 -4.68 6.51
CA ILE A 2 -18.52 -4.89 5.06
C ILE A 2 -17.06 -4.77 4.57
N ILE A 3 -16.31 -3.78 5.04
CA ILE A 3 -14.90 -3.60 4.65
C ILE A 3 -14.02 -4.74 5.13
N ILE A 4 -14.26 -5.28 6.32
CA ILE A 4 -13.52 -6.45 6.85
C ILE A 4 -13.85 -7.68 6.02
N GLU A 5 -15.12 -7.90 5.71
CA GLU A 5 -15.57 -8.99 4.85
C GLU A 5 -14.97 -8.90 3.44
N ALA A 6 -14.86 -7.69 2.88
CA ALA A 6 -14.25 -7.46 1.57
C ALA A 6 -12.76 -7.81 1.52
N MET A 7 -12.05 -7.86 2.66
CA MET A 7 -10.64 -8.28 2.72
C MET A 7 -10.45 -9.80 2.75
N ILE A 8 -11.46 -10.56 3.22
CA ILE A 8 -11.37 -12.03 3.40
C ILE A 8 -10.93 -12.74 2.12
N PRO A 9 -11.51 -12.48 0.93
CA PRO A 9 -11.09 -13.15 -0.30
C PRO A 9 -9.61 -13.02 -0.61
N PHE A 10 -8.99 -11.89 -0.30
CA PHE A 10 -7.56 -11.63 -0.57
C PHE A 10 -6.67 -12.46 0.37
N PHE A 11 -7.03 -12.55 1.65
CA PHE A 11 -6.31 -13.38 2.62
C PHE A 11 -6.48 -14.88 2.32
N VAL A 12 -7.68 -15.31 1.97
CA VAL A 12 -7.95 -16.70 1.56
C VAL A 12 -7.19 -17.06 0.28
N SER A 13 -7.15 -16.15 -0.70
CA SER A 13 -6.36 -16.35 -1.93
C SER A 13 -4.86 -16.47 -1.62
N PHE A 14 -4.34 -15.67 -0.71
CA PHE A 14 -2.95 -15.76 -0.27
C PHE A 14 -2.66 -17.07 0.44
N GLU A 15 -3.52 -17.49 1.37
CA GLU A 15 -3.40 -18.77 2.09
C GLU A 15 -3.46 -19.96 1.13
N GLY A 16 -4.33 -19.90 0.12
CA GLY A 16 -4.47 -20.93 -0.92
C GLY A 16 -3.19 -21.19 -1.72
N ARG A 17 -2.25 -20.23 -1.76
CA ARG A 17 -0.90 -20.42 -2.35
C ARG A 17 0.03 -21.27 -1.49
N LYS A 18 -0.38 -21.63 -0.27
CA LYS A 18 0.43 -22.42 0.69
C LYS A 18 1.82 -21.78 0.93
N PRO A 19 1.86 -20.53 1.38
CA PRO A 19 3.13 -19.82 1.56
C PRO A 19 4.00 -20.57 2.57
N LYS A 20 5.29 -20.67 2.27
CA LYS A 20 6.27 -21.25 3.18
C LYS A 20 6.54 -20.28 4.34
N VAL A 21 7.05 -20.79 5.46
CA VAL A 21 7.42 -19.96 6.62
C VAL A 21 8.35 -18.80 6.21
N ARG A 22 9.27 -19.04 5.27
CA ARG A 22 10.21 -18.01 4.76
C ARG A 22 9.49 -16.88 4.03
N ASP A 23 8.43 -17.19 3.28
CA ASP A 23 7.61 -16.20 2.58
C ASP A 23 6.92 -15.28 3.59
N ILE A 24 6.33 -15.88 4.63
CA ILE A 24 5.66 -15.14 5.71
C ILE A 24 6.64 -14.21 6.45
N VAL A 25 7.85 -14.69 6.75
CA VAL A 25 8.89 -13.87 7.42
C VAL A 25 9.26 -12.64 6.57
N ILE A 26 9.45 -12.81 5.26
CA ILE A 26 9.82 -11.68 4.40
C ILE A 26 8.67 -10.69 4.27
N LEU A 27 7.44 -11.16 4.13
CA LEU A 27 6.27 -10.29 4.11
C LEU A 27 6.12 -9.54 5.44
N ALA A 28 6.35 -10.21 6.58
CA ALA A 28 6.33 -9.57 7.90
C ALA A 28 7.40 -8.47 8.03
N VAL A 29 8.60 -8.69 7.49
CA VAL A 29 9.65 -7.65 7.43
C VAL A 29 9.20 -6.47 6.58
N MET A 30 8.57 -6.71 5.42
CA MET A 30 8.05 -5.61 4.59
C MET A 30 6.91 -4.86 5.28
N CYS A 31 6.03 -5.55 6.01
CA CYS A 31 5.00 -4.92 6.85
C CYS A 31 5.61 -4.03 7.94
N ALA A 32 6.64 -4.55 8.63
CA ALA A 32 7.34 -3.79 9.66
C ALA A 32 8.03 -2.55 9.08
N LEU A 33 8.68 -2.67 7.92
CA LEU A 33 9.29 -1.54 7.22
C LEU A 33 8.24 -0.50 6.78
N GLY A 34 7.07 -0.95 6.28
CA GLY A 34 5.95 -0.07 5.95
C GLY A 34 5.43 0.66 7.18
N GLY A 35 5.19 -0.05 8.28
CA GLY A 35 4.67 0.51 9.52
C GLY A 35 5.67 1.46 10.20
N THR A 36 6.92 1.08 10.35
CA THR A 36 7.98 1.93 10.93
C THR A 36 8.31 3.11 10.04
N GLY A 37 8.28 2.94 8.71
CA GLY A 37 8.43 4.03 7.76
C GLY A 37 7.38 5.11 7.94
N ARG A 38 6.12 4.74 8.22
CA ARG A 38 5.06 5.71 8.53
C ARG A 38 5.32 6.42 9.86
N ALA A 39 5.73 5.68 10.87
CA ALA A 39 6.02 6.23 12.20
C ALA A 39 7.23 7.18 12.18
N ALA A 40 8.28 6.87 11.42
CA ALA A 40 9.47 7.72 11.30
C ALA A 40 9.17 9.11 10.68
N PHE A 41 8.14 9.20 9.84
CA PHE A 41 7.70 10.44 9.20
C PHE A 41 6.44 11.03 9.84
N PHE A 42 6.11 10.64 11.07
CA PHE A 42 4.90 11.07 11.78
C PHE A 42 4.68 12.59 11.79
N MET A 43 5.75 13.37 11.89
CA MET A 43 5.70 14.84 11.91
C MET A 43 5.33 15.47 10.56
N LEU A 44 5.36 14.68 9.47
CA LEU A 44 5.04 15.15 8.12
C LEU A 44 3.75 14.47 7.63
N PRO A 45 2.61 15.15 7.70
CA PRO A 45 1.32 14.56 7.30
C PRO A 45 1.37 14.03 5.87
N ASN A 46 0.96 12.77 5.71
CA ASN A 46 0.92 12.05 4.43
C ASN A 46 2.25 11.92 3.67
N PHE A 47 3.37 12.35 4.25
CA PHE A 47 4.69 12.19 3.65
C PHE A 47 5.42 11.02 4.30
N SER A 48 5.33 9.83 3.71
CA SER A 48 5.98 8.61 4.23
C SER A 48 6.34 7.62 3.13
N PRO A 49 7.33 6.73 3.35
CA PRO A 49 7.72 5.70 2.38
C PRO A 49 6.75 4.53 2.30
N THR A 50 5.74 4.46 3.14
CA THR A 50 4.87 3.30 3.32
C THR A 50 4.24 2.82 2.02
N MET A 51 3.60 3.72 1.26
CA MET A 51 2.96 3.35 -0.01
C MET A 51 3.98 2.85 -1.03
N ALA A 52 5.16 3.47 -1.09
CA ALA A 52 6.24 2.99 -1.97
C ALA A 52 6.70 1.58 -1.59
N ILE A 53 6.83 1.27 -0.29
CA ILE A 53 7.18 -0.07 0.20
C ILE A 53 6.10 -1.09 -0.16
N VAL A 54 4.83 -0.73 -0.03
CA VAL A 54 3.69 -1.57 -0.41
C VAL A 54 3.68 -1.85 -1.92
N ILE A 55 3.88 -0.83 -2.75
CA ILE A 55 3.98 -0.97 -4.20
C ILE A 55 5.15 -1.88 -4.58
N ILE A 56 6.34 -1.67 -3.99
CA ILE A 56 7.51 -2.53 -4.20
C ILE A 56 7.21 -3.97 -3.81
N SER A 57 6.49 -4.18 -2.71
CA SER A 57 6.07 -5.52 -2.26
C SER A 57 5.13 -6.19 -3.26
N GLY A 58 4.17 -5.46 -3.82
CA GLY A 58 3.30 -5.96 -4.88
C GLY A 58 4.08 -6.37 -6.13
N VAL A 59 5.04 -5.55 -6.57
CA VAL A 59 5.93 -5.87 -7.70
C VAL A 59 6.77 -7.13 -7.43
N ALA A 60 7.25 -7.30 -6.20
CA ALA A 60 8.14 -8.41 -5.82
C ALA A 60 7.40 -9.73 -5.60
N PHE A 61 6.28 -9.70 -4.90
CA PHE A 61 5.58 -10.88 -4.39
C PHE A 61 4.23 -11.16 -5.09
N GLY A 62 3.85 -10.32 -6.04
CA GLY A 62 2.58 -10.44 -6.77
C GLY A 62 1.40 -9.82 -6.02
N CYS A 63 0.20 -10.03 -6.57
CA CYS A 63 -1.02 -9.35 -6.14
C CYS A 63 -1.35 -9.60 -4.67
N GLU A 64 -1.42 -10.86 -4.28
CA GLU A 64 -1.86 -11.26 -2.94
C GLU A 64 -0.82 -10.88 -1.88
N GLY A 65 0.50 -11.07 -2.18
CA GLY A 65 1.57 -10.62 -1.30
C GLY A 65 1.57 -9.10 -1.11
N GLY A 66 1.32 -8.36 -2.19
CA GLY A 66 1.15 -6.90 -2.15
C GLY A 66 -0.04 -6.48 -1.30
N PHE A 67 -1.19 -7.16 -1.44
CA PHE A 67 -2.37 -6.88 -0.61
C PHE A 67 -2.09 -7.11 0.88
N VAL A 68 -1.52 -8.26 1.22
CA VAL A 68 -1.20 -8.62 2.62
C VAL A 68 -0.25 -7.59 3.23
N VAL A 69 0.84 -7.23 2.52
CA VAL A 69 1.78 -6.22 3.02
C VAL A 69 1.09 -4.86 3.19
N GLY A 70 0.26 -4.43 2.25
CA GLY A 70 -0.46 -3.17 2.33
C GLY A 70 -1.41 -3.11 3.54
N ALA A 71 -2.27 -4.12 3.68
CA ALA A 71 -3.22 -4.23 4.77
C ALA A 71 -2.52 -4.29 6.14
N MET A 72 -1.54 -5.18 6.27
CA MET A 72 -0.83 -5.38 7.53
C MET A 72 0.09 -4.22 7.90
N SER A 73 0.67 -3.50 6.94
CA SER A 73 1.44 -2.29 7.23
C SER A 73 0.58 -1.22 7.89
N MET A 74 -0.67 -1.03 7.43
CA MET A 74 -1.61 -0.10 8.06
C MET A 74 -2.02 -0.58 9.44
N PHE A 75 -2.36 -1.85 9.59
CA PHE A 75 -2.72 -2.42 10.88
C PHE A 75 -1.61 -2.23 11.92
N VAL A 76 -0.38 -2.62 11.58
CA VAL A 76 0.79 -2.51 12.47
C VAL A 76 1.12 -1.04 12.79
N SER A 77 1.12 -0.15 11.79
CA SER A 77 1.42 1.27 12.02
C SER A 77 0.42 1.94 12.94
N ASN A 78 -0.83 1.52 12.91
CA ASN A 78 -1.87 2.10 13.75
C ASN A 78 -1.75 1.71 15.24
N PHE A 79 -0.96 0.69 15.60
CA PHE A 79 -0.57 0.48 17.02
C PHE A 79 0.32 1.63 17.53
N LEU A 80 1.09 2.26 16.66
CA LEU A 80 1.95 3.39 17.01
C LEU A 80 1.22 4.74 16.86
N MET A 81 0.27 4.84 15.91
CA MET A 81 -0.37 6.09 15.53
C MET A 81 -1.82 6.22 16.01
N GLY A 82 -2.35 5.18 16.63
CA GLY A 82 -3.73 5.09 17.11
C GLY A 82 -4.62 4.25 16.22
N GLN A 83 -5.30 3.26 16.83
CA GLN A 83 -6.33 2.43 16.21
C GLN A 83 -7.68 3.15 16.25
N GLY A 84 -8.48 2.96 15.22
CA GLY A 84 -9.81 3.54 15.17
C GLY A 84 -10.68 2.96 14.05
N PRO A 85 -11.90 3.48 13.88
CA PRO A 85 -12.83 2.99 12.85
C PRO A 85 -12.31 3.19 11.40
N TRP A 86 -11.31 4.04 11.23
CA TRP A 86 -10.59 4.22 9.95
C TRP A 86 -9.65 3.07 9.61
N THR A 87 -9.20 2.27 10.59
CA THR A 87 -8.18 1.23 10.38
C THR A 87 -8.59 0.21 9.31
N PRO A 88 -9.79 -0.37 9.30
CA PRO A 88 -10.19 -1.31 8.25
C PRO A 88 -10.19 -0.68 6.85
N TRP A 89 -10.58 0.59 6.74
CA TRP A 89 -10.57 1.32 5.47
C TRP A 89 -9.15 1.55 4.96
N GLN A 90 -8.22 1.93 5.84
CA GLN A 90 -6.81 2.08 5.50
C GLN A 90 -6.19 0.76 5.07
N MET A 91 -6.48 -0.33 5.79
CA MET A 91 -6.01 -1.68 5.46
C MET A 91 -6.49 -2.09 4.06
N PHE A 92 -7.77 -1.93 3.78
CA PHE A 92 -8.35 -2.27 2.49
C PHE A 92 -7.78 -1.40 1.36
N ALA A 93 -7.77 -0.08 1.52
CA ALA A 93 -7.26 0.85 0.52
C ALA A 93 -5.78 0.60 0.19
N MET A 94 -4.94 0.44 1.22
CA MET A 94 -3.51 0.18 1.03
C MET A 94 -3.25 -1.24 0.52
N GLY A 95 -4.07 -2.22 0.92
CA GLY A 95 -4.06 -3.57 0.37
C GLY A 95 -4.34 -3.56 -1.14
N LEU A 96 -5.36 -2.83 -1.58
CA LEU A 96 -5.66 -2.65 -3.01
C LEU A 96 -4.52 -1.99 -3.78
N VAL A 97 -3.84 -0.99 -3.20
CA VAL A 97 -2.65 -0.39 -3.83
C VAL A 97 -1.58 -1.45 -4.08
N GLY A 98 -1.28 -2.29 -3.10
CA GLY A 98 -0.31 -3.37 -3.23
C GLY A 98 -0.75 -4.44 -4.24
N PHE A 99 -2.04 -4.80 -4.22
CA PHE A 99 -2.62 -5.74 -5.18
C PHE A 99 -2.49 -5.26 -6.62
N MET A 100 -2.89 -4.02 -6.89
CA MET A 100 -2.81 -3.41 -8.22
C MET A 100 -1.36 -3.28 -8.71
N ALA A 101 -0.43 -2.93 -7.81
CA ALA A 101 1.00 -2.92 -8.15
C ALA A 101 1.50 -4.30 -8.59
N GLY A 102 1.09 -5.36 -7.89
CA GLY A 102 1.38 -6.74 -8.29
C GLY A 102 0.77 -7.12 -9.63
N LEU A 103 -0.48 -6.72 -9.87
CA LEU A 103 -1.21 -7.03 -11.09
C LEU A 103 -0.52 -6.43 -12.34
N PHE A 104 -0.11 -5.17 -12.26
CA PHE A 104 0.44 -4.46 -13.41
C PHE A 104 1.95 -4.62 -13.58
N PHE A 105 2.71 -4.84 -12.49
CA PHE A 105 4.16 -4.76 -12.53
C PHE A 105 4.92 -6.01 -12.07
N SER A 106 4.28 -7.07 -11.58
CA SER A 106 4.99 -8.26 -11.08
C SER A 106 5.86 -8.95 -12.15
N LYS A 107 5.45 -8.86 -13.42
CA LYS A 107 6.20 -9.41 -14.57
C LYS A 107 7.00 -8.36 -15.33
N SER A 108 7.05 -7.12 -14.83
CA SER A 108 7.67 -6.00 -15.54
C SER A 108 9.19 -5.94 -15.35
N GLY A 109 9.87 -5.33 -16.33
CA GLY A 109 11.30 -5.08 -16.26
C GLY A 109 11.71 -3.87 -15.42
N VAL A 110 10.99 -3.54 -14.32
CA VAL A 110 11.29 -2.39 -13.43
C VAL A 110 12.75 -2.41 -12.96
N ARG A 111 13.32 -3.61 -12.83
CA ARG A 111 14.69 -3.83 -12.36
C ARG A 111 15.75 -3.41 -13.35
N THR A 112 15.44 -3.50 -14.64
CA THR A 112 16.42 -3.32 -15.72
C THR A 112 16.18 -2.08 -16.56
N LYS A 113 14.93 -1.59 -16.67
CA LYS A 113 14.55 -0.49 -17.56
C LYS A 113 14.13 0.76 -16.78
N ASN A 114 14.76 1.90 -17.05
CA ASN A 114 14.38 3.20 -16.46
C ASN A 114 12.95 3.64 -16.86
N THR A 115 12.53 3.30 -18.09
CA THR A 115 11.15 3.57 -18.56
C THR A 115 10.09 2.87 -17.69
N THR A 116 10.36 1.64 -17.28
CA THR A 116 9.44 0.91 -16.38
C THR A 116 9.46 1.46 -14.96
N LYS A 117 10.62 1.97 -14.49
CA LYS A 117 10.73 2.68 -13.21
C LYS A 117 9.91 3.97 -13.22
N LEU A 118 9.98 4.75 -14.31
CA LEU A 118 9.15 5.95 -14.48
C LEU A 118 7.66 5.59 -14.50
N GLY A 119 7.29 4.53 -15.22
CA GLY A 119 5.93 4.02 -15.23
C GLY A 119 5.41 3.64 -13.84
N LEU A 120 6.28 3.03 -13.00
CA LEU A 120 5.94 2.71 -11.62
C LEU A 120 5.74 3.97 -10.77
N CYS A 121 6.51 5.02 -10.97
CA CYS A 121 6.36 6.29 -10.28
C CYS A 121 5.05 7.00 -10.68
N ILE A 122 4.72 7.02 -11.97
CA ILE A 122 3.45 7.57 -12.48
C ILE A 122 2.27 6.76 -11.92
N PHE A 123 2.36 5.44 -11.94
CA PHE A 123 1.37 4.57 -11.33
C PHE A 123 1.21 4.88 -9.84
N GLY A 124 2.32 5.04 -9.09
CA GLY A 124 2.30 5.35 -7.67
C GLY A 124 1.58 6.66 -7.36
N ALA A 125 1.79 7.71 -8.16
CA ALA A 125 1.08 8.97 -8.03
C ALA A 125 -0.43 8.81 -8.31
N LEU A 126 -0.78 8.14 -9.40
CA LEU A 126 -2.18 7.95 -9.81
C LEU A 126 -2.95 7.06 -8.84
N ILE A 127 -2.37 5.93 -8.41
CA ILE A 127 -3.04 4.99 -7.52
C ILE A 127 -3.27 5.60 -6.13
N CYS A 128 -2.37 6.51 -5.69
CA CYS A 128 -2.54 7.26 -4.46
C CYS A 128 -3.81 8.10 -4.49
N ILE A 129 -4.00 8.88 -5.55
CA ILE A 129 -5.16 9.77 -5.69
C ILE A 129 -6.44 8.95 -5.98
N LEU A 130 -6.39 8.03 -6.96
CA LEU A 130 -7.58 7.35 -7.46
C LEU A 130 -8.08 6.25 -6.51
N ILE A 131 -7.20 5.45 -5.93
CA ILE A 131 -7.59 4.31 -5.10
C ILE A 131 -7.52 4.69 -3.62
N TYR A 132 -6.36 5.11 -3.13
CA TYR A 132 -6.23 5.40 -1.70
C TYR A 132 -7.07 6.62 -1.31
N GLY A 133 -6.90 7.76 -1.96
CA GLY A 133 -7.72 8.97 -1.75
C GLY A 133 -9.18 8.72 -2.12
N GLY A 134 -9.44 7.99 -3.22
CA GLY A 134 -10.77 7.60 -3.66
C GLY A 134 -11.58 6.83 -2.61
N ILE A 135 -10.92 6.02 -1.78
CA ILE A 135 -11.54 5.26 -0.68
C ILE A 135 -11.52 6.07 0.63
N MET A 136 -10.39 6.67 0.98
CA MET A 136 -10.22 7.30 2.30
C MET A 136 -10.98 8.61 2.47
N ASN A 137 -11.10 9.42 1.39
CA ASN A 137 -11.85 10.68 1.46
C ASN A 137 -13.34 10.45 1.78
N PRO A 138 -14.11 9.63 1.04
CA PRO A 138 -15.50 9.35 1.42
C PRO A 138 -15.60 8.55 2.73
N ALA A 139 -14.64 7.66 3.04
CA ALA A 139 -14.63 6.93 4.29
C ALA A 139 -14.61 7.87 5.51
N SER A 140 -13.89 9.00 5.43
CA SER A 140 -13.86 10.00 6.50
C SER A 140 -15.25 10.57 6.79
N VAL A 141 -16.07 10.80 5.76
CA VAL A 141 -17.45 11.26 5.93
C VAL A 141 -18.32 10.16 6.54
N ILE A 142 -18.24 8.95 6.00
CA ILE A 142 -19.05 7.80 6.44
C ILE A 142 -18.77 7.45 7.93
N ILE A 143 -17.52 7.60 8.37
CA ILE A 143 -17.12 7.28 9.75
C ILE A 143 -17.63 8.32 10.75
N TRP A 144 -17.61 9.60 10.37
CA TRP A 144 -17.80 10.67 11.34
C TRP A 144 -19.15 11.41 11.24
N GLN A 145 -19.89 11.19 10.16
CA GLN A 145 -21.17 11.88 9.96
C GLN A 145 -22.35 10.94 10.17
N PRO A 146 -23.36 11.32 10.97
CA PRO A 146 -24.55 10.51 11.22
C PRO A 146 -25.45 10.38 9.99
N ALA A 147 -25.39 11.34 9.08
CA ALA A 147 -26.11 11.32 7.82
C ALA A 147 -25.17 11.80 6.70
N VAL A 148 -25.04 10.99 5.66
CA VAL A 148 -24.16 11.26 4.52
C VAL A 148 -24.97 11.82 3.37
N ASN A 149 -24.52 12.93 2.78
CA ASN A 149 -25.10 13.50 1.59
C ASN A 149 -24.03 13.70 0.50
N ARG A 150 -24.49 13.93 -0.74
CA ARG A 150 -23.60 14.08 -1.90
C ARG A 150 -22.62 15.25 -1.76
N SER A 151 -23.06 16.38 -1.19
CA SER A 151 -22.20 17.55 -1.02
C SER A 151 -21.05 17.30 -0.05
N MET A 152 -21.29 16.54 1.03
CA MET A 152 -20.23 16.14 1.96
C MET A 152 -19.19 15.25 1.30
N ILE A 153 -19.61 14.31 0.46
CA ILE A 153 -18.68 13.45 -0.29
C ILE A 153 -17.83 14.28 -1.26
N ILE A 154 -18.44 15.20 -2.01
CA ILE A 154 -17.69 16.09 -2.92
C ILE A 154 -16.72 16.97 -2.12
N ALA A 155 -17.17 17.55 -1.01
CA ALA A 155 -16.33 18.35 -0.14
C ALA A 155 -15.13 17.56 0.40
N SER A 156 -15.31 16.29 0.78
CA SER A 156 -14.20 15.45 1.26
C SER A 156 -13.11 15.23 0.20
N TYR A 157 -13.47 15.08 -1.06
CA TYR A 157 -12.50 15.02 -2.16
C TYR A 157 -11.76 16.35 -2.36
N VAL A 158 -12.48 17.47 -2.33
CA VAL A 158 -11.88 18.79 -2.50
C VAL A 158 -10.89 19.11 -1.38
N THR A 159 -11.29 18.86 -0.13
CA THR A 159 -10.44 19.12 1.05
C THR A 159 -9.33 18.08 1.22
N GLY A 160 -9.54 16.84 0.78
CA GLY A 160 -8.54 15.76 0.83
C GLY A 160 -7.48 15.87 -0.28
N PHE A 161 -7.82 16.48 -1.42
CA PHE A 161 -6.94 16.53 -2.59
C PHE A 161 -5.52 17.06 -2.32
N PRO A 162 -5.31 18.15 -1.55
CA PRO A 162 -3.95 18.60 -1.22
C PRO A 162 -3.13 17.55 -0.48
N PHE A 163 -3.75 16.81 0.43
CA PHE A 163 -3.10 15.72 1.18
C PHE A 163 -2.80 14.52 0.27
N ASP A 164 -3.67 14.20 -0.67
CA ASP A 164 -3.45 13.16 -1.66
C ASP A 164 -2.29 13.51 -2.59
N VAL A 165 -2.13 14.79 -2.97
CA VAL A 165 -0.98 15.29 -3.75
C VAL A 165 0.33 15.14 -2.98
N VAL A 166 0.36 15.51 -1.69
CA VAL A 166 1.55 15.31 -0.83
C VAL A 166 1.89 13.83 -0.74
N HIS A 167 0.89 12.96 -0.53
CA HIS A 167 1.10 11.53 -0.43
C HIS A 167 1.59 10.92 -1.76
N GLY A 168 1.01 11.35 -2.89
CA GLY A 168 1.46 10.95 -4.23
C GLY A 168 2.89 11.39 -4.53
N THR A 169 3.23 12.63 -4.17
CA THR A 169 4.59 13.17 -4.33
C THR A 169 5.61 12.39 -3.48
N ALA A 170 5.29 12.12 -2.21
CA ALA A 170 6.12 11.29 -1.35
C ALA A 170 6.31 9.89 -1.97
N THR A 171 5.23 9.29 -2.46
CA THR A 171 5.28 7.97 -3.11
C THR A 171 6.21 7.97 -4.31
N VAL A 172 6.15 8.98 -5.16
CA VAL A 172 7.06 9.13 -6.33
C VAL A 172 8.51 9.25 -5.86
N ILE A 173 8.80 10.10 -4.89
CA ILE A 173 10.16 10.29 -4.36
C ILE A 173 10.71 8.98 -3.82
N PHE A 174 9.96 8.30 -2.95
CA PHE A 174 10.41 7.04 -2.35
C PHE A 174 10.47 5.90 -3.36
N LEU A 175 9.58 5.80 -4.32
CA LEU A 175 9.70 4.83 -5.42
C LEU A 175 10.95 5.09 -6.27
N TRP A 176 11.21 6.36 -6.59
CA TRP A 176 12.40 6.72 -7.37
C TRP A 176 13.70 6.33 -6.66
N LEU A 177 13.77 6.51 -5.35
CA LEU A 177 14.95 6.18 -4.55
C LEU A 177 15.04 4.69 -4.23
N LEU A 178 13.93 4.05 -3.83
CA LEU A 178 13.94 2.74 -3.18
C LEU A 178 13.58 1.57 -4.11
N ALA A 179 12.81 1.78 -5.20
CA ALA A 179 12.27 0.67 -5.97
C ALA A 179 13.37 -0.25 -6.50
N ARG A 180 14.39 0.29 -7.15
CA ARG A 180 15.45 -0.52 -7.74
C ARG A 180 16.31 -1.26 -6.69
N PRO A 181 16.89 -0.59 -5.68
CA PRO A 181 17.72 -1.29 -4.69
C PRO A 181 16.94 -2.31 -3.86
N PHE A 182 15.66 -2.05 -3.55
CA PHE A 182 14.83 -3.01 -2.83
C PHE A 182 14.49 -4.22 -3.68
N LEU A 183 14.05 -4.04 -4.93
CA LEU A 183 13.74 -5.14 -5.83
C LEU A 183 14.96 -6.02 -6.10
N GLU A 184 16.15 -5.44 -6.30
CA GLU A 184 17.39 -6.20 -6.47
C GLU A 184 17.73 -7.04 -5.21
N LYS A 185 17.53 -6.48 -4.01
CA LYS A 185 17.74 -7.22 -2.76
C LYS A 185 16.72 -8.34 -2.57
N LEU A 186 15.46 -8.06 -2.81
CA LEU A 186 14.37 -9.04 -2.71
C LEU A 186 14.57 -10.20 -3.70
N ASP A 187 15.07 -9.92 -4.91
CA ASP A 187 15.41 -10.96 -5.87
C ASP A 187 16.53 -11.86 -5.39
N ARG A 188 17.59 -11.29 -4.82
CA ARG A 188 18.67 -12.09 -4.25
C ARG A 188 18.19 -13.01 -3.15
N VAL A 189 17.30 -12.51 -2.29
CA VAL A 189 16.66 -13.29 -1.23
C VAL A 189 15.77 -14.38 -1.84
N ARG A 190 14.99 -14.06 -2.86
CA ARG A 190 14.14 -15.00 -3.58
C ARG A 190 14.93 -16.15 -4.18
N ILE A 191 16.02 -15.85 -4.89
CA ILE A 191 16.90 -16.84 -5.52
C ILE A 191 17.61 -17.69 -4.46
N LYS A 192 18.15 -17.05 -3.43
CA LYS A 192 18.93 -17.74 -2.38
C LYS A 192 18.09 -18.69 -1.52
N TYR A 193 16.85 -18.33 -1.24
CA TYR A 193 16.00 -19.03 -0.27
C TYR A 193 14.79 -19.73 -0.88
N GLY A 194 14.59 -19.65 -2.19
CA GLY A 194 13.45 -20.27 -2.88
C GLY A 194 12.09 -19.74 -2.40
N VAL A 195 12.01 -18.42 -2.19
CA VAL A 195 10.83 -17.69 -1.72
C VAL A 195 10.00 -17.26 -2.92
N LEU A 196 8.65 -17.15 -2.77
CA LEU A 196 7.61 -16.76 -3.74
C LEU A 196 8.04 -16.15 -5.06
#